data_31556cb451715c9662e2d1d65878b4fc
#
_entry.id   31556cb451715c9662e2d1d65878b4fc
#
_cell.length_a   1.000
_cell.length_b   1.000
_cell.length_c   1.000
_cell.angle_alpha   90.00
_cell.angle_beta   90.00
_cell.angle_gamma   90.00
#
_symmetry.space_group_name_H-M   'P 1'
#
loop_
_entity.id
_entity.type
_entity.pdbx_description
1 polymer ?
#
loop_
_entity_poly.entity_id
_entity_poly.type
_entity_poly.pdbx_seq_one_letter_code
_entity_poly.pdbx_strand_id
1 'polypeptide(L)'
;MLREGADYYSRLYHRHQLGLYTLRTIFGRMYIISSPSWTQAFHRASKSLSFHDLVAPTLHSVLDLDPGTLQIFTENLNDERGDRSGVLGEIHDLVKRVLAPRSKGLEEVNQVFFDEIAAHANVLPRGEGTESVGLWKWICRIMSTSSTTAAYGPYNPFALEPSLVDDFWNIAQNMHILFILPRSWLLSYLAPKLSEARQRVFRALREYSETENFTSGSSLAQESAQIRLSKGMTKSQSGQAELSIVMAFLLNTVPATFWFLTYILADPQLLADLRQEVDTCTTATSHQLILTATKLRTHCPLLNSALRETLRLAAPMNTTRYVREDTLFRNPVTQETYLLRKGSLAQIATTVIHQQRDLYGAEAPPEEFCAERFLLTTRMGEDPATGFRRPDDDGGNVAGSFGTFGGGMFSRFFFSSSSFFGPTDGCSCARSPCLSLLIFPRGVFFFVLFGNLADKHKPIVGSSVCPGRHFAWMEMLAFVALLIAGFDFEDAGKGGGGAIAVPPFRKEKMFIAQGLRKPAVDPKVVIRRRKGFEDVSWKLEL
;
A
#
# COMPACT_ATOMS: atom_id res chain seq x y z
N MET A 1 2.32 -10.70 -22.62
CA MET A 1 2.60 -9.59 -21.72
C MET A 1 1.40 -8.65 -21.59
N LEU A 2 0.96 -7.91 -22.63
CA LEU A 2 -0.19 -6.99 -22.52
C LEU A 2 -1.53 -7.66 -22.14
N ARG A 3 -1.68 -8.96 -22.41
CA ARG A 3 -2.91 -9.74 -22.08
C ARG A 3 -2.85 -10.43 -20.72
N GLU A 4 -1.66 -10.58 -20.13
CA GLU A 4 -1.41 -11.42 -18.95
C GLU A 4 -0.89 -10.62 -17.74
N GLY A 5 -0.53 -9.35 -17.94
CA GLY A 5 -0.02 -8.50 -16.87
C GLY A 5 1.20 -9.12 -16.16
N ALA A 6 1.17 -9.14 -14.83
CA ALA A 6 2.25 -9.67 -13.99
C ALA A 6 2.43 -11.20 -14.11
N ASP A 7 1.38 -11.94 -14.44
CA ASP A 7 1.43 -13.41 -14.60
C ASP A 7 2.36 -13.84 -15.75
N TYR A 8 2.62 -12.93 -16.70
CA TYR A 8 3.62 -13.15 -17.75
C TYR A 8 5.03 -13.41 -17.19
N TYR A 9 5.40 -12.69 -16.12
CA TYR A 9 6.72 -12.87 -15.50
C TYR A 9 6.84 -14.23 -14.79
N SER A 10 5.79 -14.66 -14.09
CA SER A 10 5.76 -15.97 -13.46
C SER A 10 5.92 -17.10 -14.49
N ARG A 11 5.20 -17.00 -15.63
CA ARG A 11 5.35 -17.97 -16.72
C ARG A 11 6.76 -17.98 -17.33
N LEU A 12 7.38 -16.82 -17.53
CA LEU A 12 8.77 -16.76 -18.04
C LEU A 12 9.75 -17.34 -17.03
N TYR A 13 9.57 -17.05 -15.75
CA TYR A 13 10.42 -17.58 -14.70
C TYR A 13 10.33 -19.12 -14.63
N HIS A 14 9.12 -19.69 -14.61
CA HIS A 14 8.94 -21.15 -14.61
C HIS A 14 9.58 -21.83 -15.83
N ARG A 15 9.61 -21.15 -16.98
CA ARG A 15 10.19 -21.70 -18.21
C ARG A 15 11.72 -21.60 -18.27
N HIS A 16 12.30 -20.54 -17.73
CA HIS A 16 13.70 -20.20 -17.99
C HIS A 16 14.56 -20.11 -16.72
N GLN A 17 13.98 -20.01 -15.54
CA GLN A 17 14.66 -19.94 -14.22
C GLN A 17 15.75 -18.84 -14.15
N LEU A 18 15.58 -17.73 -14.88
CA LEU A 18 16.55 -16.63 -14.94
C LEU A 18 16.32 -15.65 -13.80
N GLY A 19 17.35 -15.33 -13.01
CA GLY A 19 17.29 -14.38 -11.92
C GLY A 19 17.21 -12.91 -12.35
N LEU A 20 17.78 -12.61 -13.51
CA LEU A 20 17.73 -11.29 -14.19
C LEU A 20 17.71 -11.52 -15.70
N TYR A 21 16.81 -10.83 -16.41
CA TYR A 21 16.71 -10.92 -17.87
C TYR A 21 16.18 -9.62 -18.48
N THR A 22 16.36 -9.48 -19.79
CA THR A 22 15.89 -8.30 -20.54
C THR A 22 14.70 -8.64 -21.40
N LEU A 23 13.63 -7.88 -21.27
CA LEU A 23 12.51 -7.87 -22.19
C LEU A 23 12.65 -6.68 -23.16
N ARG A 24 12.50 -6.94 -24.45
CA ARG A 24 12.33 -5.89 -25.44
C ARG A 24 10.84 -5.61 -25.62
N THR A 25 10.46 -4.37 -25.37
CA THR A 25 9.08 -3.91 -25.48
C THR A 25 8.99 -2.81 -26.52
N ILE A 26 7.79 -2.43 -26.92
CA ILE A 26 7.56 -1.27 -27.80
C ILE A 26 8.01 0.05 -27.14
N PHE A 27 8.17 0.06 -25.82
CA PHE A 27 8.65 1.21 -25.05
C PHE A 27 10.15 1.17 -24.76
N GLY A 28 10.88 0.22 -25.34
CA GLY A 28 12.30 0.05 -25.11
C GLY A 28 12.66 -1.22 -24.34
N ARG A 29 13.79 -1.19 -23.67
CA ARG A 29 14.28 -2.33 -22.86
C ARG A 29 13.73 -2.26 -21.45
N MET A 30 13.37 -3.42 -20.92
CA MET A 30 12.98 -3.59 -19.52
C MET A 30 13.77 -4.74 -18.93
N TYR A 31 14.51 -4.46 -17.86
CA TYR A 31 15.25 -5.45 -17.09
C TYR A 31 14.36 -5.99 -15.99
N ILE A 32 14.14 -7.30 -15.95
CA ILE A 32 13.28 -7.96 -14.98
C ILE A 32 14.12 -8.72 -13.99
N ILE A 33 13.96 -8.39 -12.72
CA ILE A 33 14.62 -9.01 -11.58
C ILE A 33 13.63 -9.98 -10.95
N SER A 34 13.93 -11.26 -10.98
CA SER A 34 13.11 -12.37 -10.49
C SER A 34 13.80 -13.20 -9.41
N SER A 35 14.99 -12.80 -8.95
CA SER A 35 15.69 -13.43 -7.84
C SER A 35 15.98 -12.43 -6.71
N PRO A 36 15.82 -12.84 -5.44
CA PRO A 36 16.11 -12.00 -4.27
C PRO A 36 17.55 -11.51 -4.21
N SER A 37 18.51 -12.30 -4.72
CA SER A 37 19.92 -11.93 -4.73
C SER A 37 20.22 -10.64 -5.48
N TRP A 38 19.41 -10.27 -6.47
CA TRP A 38 19.51 -9.02 -7.21
C TRP A 38 18.77 -7.85 -6.57
N THR A 39 17.81 -8.11 -5.68
CA THR A 39 16.95 -7.05 -5.07
C THR A 39 17.76 -6.08 -4.24
N GLN A 40 18.76 -6.56 -3.51
CA GLN A 40 19.61 -5.70 -2.69
C GLN A 40 20.44 -4.74 -3.56
N ALA A 41 20.99 -5.24 -4.68
CA ALA A 41 21.71 -4.40 -5.64
C ALA A 41 20.77 -3.32 -6.24
N PHE A 42 19.53 -3.69 -6.58
CA PHE A 42 18.53 -2.77 -7.09
C PHE A 42 18.23 -1.63 -6.11
N HIS A 43 18.06 -1.92 -4.84
CA HIS A 43 17.78 -0.90 -3.85
C HIS A 43 18.99 -0.01 -3.55
N ARG A 44 20.20 -0.55 -3.62
CA ARG A 44 21.45 0.24 -3.46
C ARG A 44 21.72 1.19 -4.63
N ALA A 45 21.30 0.85 -5.83
CA ALA A 45 21.49 1.64 -7.03
C ALA A 45 20.52 2.84 -7.16
N SER A 46 20.05 3.42 -6.06
CA SER A 46 19.03 4.47 -6.05
C SER A 46 19.44 5.77 -6.76
N LYS A 47 20.74 6.03 -6.93
CA LYS A 47 21.24 7.19 -7.66
C LYS A 47 21.10 7.04 -9.18
N SER A 48 21.37 5.85 -9.71
CA SER A 48 21.28 5.54 -11.13
C SER A 48 19.94 4.93 -11.54
N LEU A 49 19.21 4.36 -10.58
CA LEU A 49 17.86 3.80 -10.77
C LEU A 49 16.83 4.69 -10.05
N SER A 50 16.20 5.61 -10.78
CA SER A 50 15.25 6.56 -10.21
C SER A 50 13.81 6.04 -10.29
N PHE A 51 13.10 6.13 -9.19
CA PHE A 51 11.65 6.01 -9.15
C PHE A 51 10.97 7.31 -9.59
N HIS A 52 11.55 8.43 -9.21
CA HIS A 52 10.96 9.77 -9.38
C HIS A 52 10.76 10.14 -10.86
N ASP A 53 11.65 9.71 -11.74
CA ASP A 53 11.52 9.95 -13.18
C ASP A 53 10.28 9.27 -13.81
N LEU A 54 9.66 8.34 -13.08
CA LEU A 54 8.39 7.73 -13.49
C LEU A 54 7.16 8.46 -12.94
N VAL A 55 7.35 9.32 -11.94
CA VAL A 55 6.25 10.00 -11.24
C VAL A 55 5.60 11.07 -12.12
N ALA A 56 6.41 11.94 -12.75
CA ALA A 56 5.89 13.07 -13.52
C ALA A 56 4.92 12.68 -14.67
N PRO A 57 5.26 11.71 -15.55
CA PRO A 57 4.34 11.27 -16.61
C PRO A 57 3.04 10.66 -16.04
N THR A 58 3.17 9.99 -14.92
CA THR A 58 2.06 9.37 -14.21
C THR A 58 1.09 10.42 -13.66
N LEU A 59 1.61 11.39 -12.94
CA LEU A 59 0.83 12.49 -12.37
C LEU A 59 0.13 13.29 -13.47
N HIS A 60 0.82 13.57 -14.58
CA HIS A 60 0.20 14.24 -15.73
C HIS A 60 -1.02 13.48 -16.24
N SER A 61 -0.91 12.15 -16.42
CA SER A 61 -2.01 11.36 -16.97
C SER A 61 -3.20 11.22 -16.01
N VAL A 62 -2.95 11.14 -14.71
CA VAL A 62 -3.99 10.87 -13.72
C VAL A 62 -4.58 12.15 -13.15
N LEU A 63 -3.74 13.11 -12.77
CA LEU A 63 -4.18 14.36 -12.15
C LEU A 63 -4.61 15.41 -13.15
N ASP A 64 -4.34 15.24 -14.45
CA ASP A 64 -4.73 16.19 -15.51
C ASP A 64 -4.29 17.64 -15.20
N LEU A 65 -3.13 17.79 -14.59
CA LEU A 65 -2.58 19.10 -14.27
C LEU A 65 -2.10 19.80 -15.54
N ASP A 66 -2.36 21.10 -15.61
CA ASP A 66 -1.80 21.92 -16.67
C ASP A 66 -0.25 21.91 -16.61
N PRO A 67 0.44 22.22 -17.72
CA PRO A 67 1.90 22.13 -17.78
C PRO A 67 2.63 23.00 -16.74
N GLY A 68 2.09 24.18 -16.41
CA GLY A 68 2.67 25.07 -15.41
C GLY A 68 2.55 24.49 -14.00
N THR A 69 1.38 24.02 -13.65
CA THR A 69 1.13 23.35 -12.36
C THR A 69 1.95 22.06 -12.25
N LEU A 70 2.03 21.26 -13.31
CA LEU A 70 2.86 20.05 -13.32
C LEU A 70 4.34 20.39 -13.09
N GLN A 71 4.85 21.47 -13.67
CA GLN A 71 6.22 21.92 -13.46
C GLN A 71 6.47 22.28 -11.99
N ILE A 72 5.58 23.05 -11.36
CA ILE A 72 5.65 23.37 -9.92
C ILE A 72 5.62 22.09 -9.07
N PHE A 73 4.71 21.17 -9.39
CA PHE A 73 4.51 19.94 -8.65
C PHE A 73 5.68 18.97 -8.73
N THR A 74 6.40 18.97 -9.84
CA THR A 74 7.56 18.09 -10.10
C THR A 74 8.92 18.79 -9.95
N GLU A 75 8.94 20.05 -9.52
CA GLU A 75 10.18 20.79 -9.31
C GLU A 75 11.06 20.08 -8.28
N ASN A 76 12.37 20.01 -8.55
CA ASN A 76 13.38 19.37 -7.69
C ASN A 76 13.04 17.92 -7.30
N LEU A 77 12.36 17.21 -8.19
CA LEU A 77 11.80 15.87 -7.95
C LEU A 77 12.81 14.82 -7.49
N ASN A 78 14.06 14.93 -7.95
CA ASN A 78 15.16 14.02 -7.61
C ASN A 78 16.16 14.66 -6.62
N ASP A 79 15.76 15.73 -5.95
CA ASP A 79 16.63 16.49 -5.05
C ASP A 79 17.92 16.98 -5.75
N GLU A 80 17.80 17.51 -6.97
CA GLU A 80 18.91 18.01 -7.76
C GLU A 80 19.65 19.16 -7.06
N ARG A 81 18.96 19.94 -6.22
CA ARG A 81 19.51 21.04 -5.43
C ARG A 81 20.15 20.58 -4.12
N GLY A 82 19.87 19.36 -3.66
CA GLY A 82 20.36 18.81 -2.39
C GLY A 82 19.76 19.46 -1.14
N ASP A 83 18.66 20.22 -1.28
CA ASP A 83 17.97 20.95 -0.21
C ASP A 83 16.59 20.36 0.14
N ARG A 84 16.21 19.32 -0.58
CA ARG A 84 14.89 18.66 -0.49
C ARG A 84 13.70 19.57 -0.74
N SER A 85 13.91 20.74 -1.28
CA SER A 85 12.86 21.67 -1.68
C SER A 85 12.03 21.07 -2.83
N GLY A 86 10.77 21.51 -2.96
CA GLY A 86 9.85 21.05 -3.98
C GLY A 86 8.64 20.33 -3.39
N VAL A 87 7.48 20.45 -4.06
CA VAL A 87 6.19 20.00 -3.54
C VAL A 87 6.21 18.53 -3.15
N LEU A 88 6.67 17.65 -4.02
CA LEU A 88 6.66 16.20 -3.76
C LEU A 88 7.67 15.78 -2.68
N GLY A 89 8.85 16.40 -2.65
CA GLY A 89 9.86 16.15 -1.63
C GLY A 89 9.38 16.54 -0.25
N GLU A 90 8.85 17.75 -0.11
CA GLU A 90 8.34 18.28 1.15
C GLU A 90 7.11 17.52 1.64
N ILE A 91 6.16 17.17 0.76
CA ILE A 91 5.00 16.32 1.13
C ILE A 91 5.48 14.93 1.57
N HIS A 92 6.50 14.36 0.92
CA HIS A 92 7.04 13.08 1.33
C HIS A 92 7.65 13.13 2.75
N ASP A 93 8.42 14.16 3.06
CA ASP A 93 9.00 14.34 4.39
C ASP A 93 7.93 14.67 5.43
N LEU A 94 6.87 15.39 5.05
CA LEU A 94 5.68 15.61 5.85
C LEU A 94 5.02 14.27 6.24
N VAL A 95 4.71 13.42 5.25
CA VAL A 95 4.08 12.11 5.52
C VAL A 95 4.95 11.25 6.42
N LYS A 96 6.27 11.24 6.21
CA LYS A 96 7.20 10.53 7.11
C LYS A 96 7.12 11.03 8.55
N ARG A 97 7.04 12.34 8.73
CA ARG A 97 7.00 12.97 10.04
C ARG A 97 5.65 12.74 10.72
N VAL A 98 4.56 12.99 10.01
CA VAL A 98 3.19 12.89 10.55
C VAL A 98 2.81 11.44 10.84
N LEU A 99 3.15 10.50 9.94
CA LEU A 99 2.82 9.08 10.10
C LEU A 99 3.98 8.24 10.67
N ALA A 100 4.94 8.89 11.34
CA ALA A 100 6.01 8.19 12.06
C ALA A 100 5.45 7.39 13.25
N PRO A 101 6.07 6.27 13.62
CA PRO A 101 5.68 5.54 14.83
C PRO A 101 5.68 6.45 16.06
N ARG A 102 4.63 6.40 16.86
CA ARG A 102 4.45 7.21 18.08
C ARG A 102 4.39 8.73 17.84
N SER A 103 4.15 9.18 16.61
CA SER A 103 3.87 10.60 16.36
C SER A 103 2.43 10.92 16.75
N LYS A 104 2.20 12.13 17.26
CA LYS A 104 0.84 12.62 17.53
C LYS A 104 -0.05 12.59 16.29
N GLY A 105 0.50 12.89 15.11
CA GLY A 105 -0.26 12.86 13.86
C GLY A 105 -0.72 11.45 13.49
N LEU A 106 0.10 10.40 13.73
CA LEU A 106 -0.32 9.02 13.53
C LEU A 106 -1.40 8.60 14.52
N GLU A 107 -1.27 8.99 15.78
CA GLU A 107 -2.27 8.72 16.83
C GLU A 107 -3.60 9.39 16.48
N GLU A 108 -3.57 10.65 16.07
CA GLU A 108 -4.74 11.43 15.66
C GLU A 108 -5.49 10.76 14.48
N VAL A 109 -4.79 10.47 13.38
CA VAL A 109 -5.44 9.84 12.21
C VAL A 109 -5.93 8.42 12.51
N ASN A 110 -5.23 7.66 13.34
CA ASN A 110 -5.68 6.35 13.78
C ASN A 110 -6.98 6.46 14.61
N GLN A 111 -7.04 7.38 15.58
CA GLN A 111 -8.21 7.53 16.43
C GLN A 111 -9.44 7.94 15.63
N VAL A 112 -9.32 8.93 14.73
CA VAL A 112 -10.42 9.33 13.84
C VAL A 112 -10.88 8.15 12.96
N PHE A 113 -9.94 7.38 12.41
CA PHE A 113 -10.28 6.18 11.65
C PHE A 113 -11.03 5.14 12.51
N PHE A 114 -10.60 4.93 13.75
CA PHE A 114 -11.24 3.99 14.68
C PHE A 114 -12.67 4.43 15.04
N ASP A 115 -12.87 5.72 15.29
CA ASP A 115 -14.19 6.27 15.58
C ASP A 115 -15.14 6.08 14.40
N GLU A 116 -14.66 6.30 13.18
CA GLU A 116 -15.43 6.11 11.95
C GLU A 116 -15.82 4.63 11.73
N ILE A 117 -14.89 3.69 11.85
CA ILE A 117 -15.21 2.27 11.66
C ILE A 117 -16.11 1.74 12.78
N ALA A 118 -15.94 2.23 14.01
CA ALA A 118 -16.84 1.91 15.12
C ALA A 118 -18.26 2.45 14.85
N ALA A 119 -18.39 3.68 14.36
CA ALA A 119 -19.67 4.25 13.98
C ALA A 119 -20.37 3.40 12.90
N HIS A 120 -19.65 2.99 11.86
CA HIS A 120 -20.17 2.09 10.83
C HIS A 120 -20.60 0.73 11.39
N ALA A 121 -19.82 0.13 12.29
CA ALA A 121 -20.16 -1.14 12.92
C ALA A 121 -21.41 -1.02 13.81
N ASN A 122 -21.55 0.09 14.53
CA ASN A 122 -22.64 0.33 15.46
C ASN A 122 -24.01 0.52 14.78
N VAL A 123 -24.03 0.99 13.52
CA VAL A 123 -25.27 1.14 12.75
C VAL A 123 -25.68 -0.13 11.98
N LEU A 124 -24.85 -1.18 11.97
CA LEU A 124 -25.23 -2.45 11.38
C LEU A 124 -26.42 -3.05 12.14
N PRO A 125 -27.38 -3.69 11.43
CA PRO A 125 -28.64 -4.17 12.01
C PRO A 125 -28.44 -5.02 13.26
N ARG A 126 -29.26 -4.76 14.28
CA ARG A 126 -29.27 -5.50 15.57
C ARG A 126 -30.15 -6.75 15.53
N GLY A 127 -30.79 -7.05 14.43
CA GLY A 127 -31.67 -8.22 14.27
C GLY A 127 -31.29 -9.07 13.07
N GLU A 128 -32.21 -9.93 12.64
CA GLU A 128 -32.02 -10.74 11.43
C GLU A 128 -31.99 -9.85 10.18
N GLY A 129 -30.84 -9.15 9.99
CA GLY A 129 -30.57 -8.38 8.79
C GLY A 129 -30.48 -9.33 7.60
N THR A 130 -31.44 -9.24 6.69
CA THR A 130 -31.56 -10.16 5.56
C THR A 130 -31.01 -9.60 4.26
N GLU A 131 -30.57 -8.35 4.25
CA GLU A 131 -30.10 -7.71 3.03
C GLU A 131 -28.67 -8.15 2.70
N SER A 132 -28.50 -8.78 1.53
CA SER A 132 -27.18 -9.17 1.06
C SER A 132 -26.44 -8.01 0.43
N VAL A 133 -25.18 -7.84 0.81
CA VAL A 133 -24.28 -6.81 0.25
C VAL A 133 -23.17 -7.45 -0.58
N GLY A 134 -22.66 -6.72 -1.56
CA GLY A 134 -21.40 -7.08 -2.21
C GLY A 134 -20.23 -6.72 -1.29
N LEU A 135 -19.50 -7.72 -0.81
CA LEU A 135 -18.43 -7.55 0.19
C LEU A 135 -17.35 -6.56 -0.27
N TRP A 136 -16.94 -6.65 -1.54
CA TRP A 136 -15.96 -5.73 -2.11
C TRP A 136 -16.46 -4.28 -2.09
N LYS A 137 -17.67 -4.03 -2.60
CA LYS A 137 -18.25 -2.68 -2.63
C LYS A 137 -18.47 -2.13 -1.23
N TRP A 138 -18.92 -2.99 -0.31
CA TRP A 138 -19.15 -2.62 1.08
C TRP A 138 -17.85 -2.19 1.78
N ILE A 139 -16.79 -2.98 1.65
CA ILE A 139 -15.45 -2.64 2.19
C ILE A 139 -14.91 -1.37 1.52
N CYS A 140 -15.02 -1.26 0.19
CA CYS A 140 -14.61 -0.04 -0.53
C CYS A 140 -15.27 1.20 0.07
N ARG A 141 -16.57 1.14 0.34
CA ARG A 141 -17.32 2.27 0.86
C ARG A 141 -16.86 2.66 2.26
N ILE A 142 -16.84 1.71 3.20
CA ILE A 142 -16.47 2.00 4.59
C ILE A 142 -15.01 2.43 4.68
N MET A 143 -14.09 1.62 4.17
CA MET A 143 -12.66 1.92 4.28
C MET A 143 -12.29 3.23 3.58
N SER A 144 -12.84 3.49 2.37
CA SER A 144 -12.52 4.74 1.67
C SER A 144 -13.03 5.96 2.43
N THR A 145 -14.27 5.91 2.94
CA THR A 145 -14.83 7.01 3.71
C THR A 145 -14.05 7.23 5.01
N SER A 146 -13.83 6.15 5.79
CA SER A 146 -13.15 6.26 7.09
C SER A 146 -11.69 6.72 6.96
N SER A 147 -10.92 6.16 6.00
CA SER A 147 -9.53 6.59 5.78
C SER A 147 -9.43 8.03 5.29
N THR A 148 -10.36 8.46 4.43
CA THR A 148 -10.36 9.85 3.96
C THR A 148 -10.90 10.82 5.02
N THR A 149 -11.84 10.41 5.89
CA THR A 149 -12.25 11.24 7.03
C THR A 149 -11.10 11.43 8.02
N ALA A 150 -10.31 10.39 8.28
CA ALA A 150 -9.12 10.49 9.11
C ALA A 150 -8.10 11.50 8.55
N ALA A 151 -8.00 11.65 7.23
CA ALA A 151 -7.14 12.63 6.60
C ALA A 151 -7.79 14.02 6.52
N TYR A 152 -9.03 14.11 6.03
CA TYR A 152 -9.68 15.36 5.60
C TYR A 152 -10.66 15.96 6.62
N GLY A 153 -10.95 15.24 7.70
CA GLY A 153 -11.82 15.72 8.77
C GLY A 153 -13.31 15.77 8.39
N PRO A 154 -14.12 16.60 9.10
CA PRO A 154 -15.58 16.59 8.98
C PRO A 154 -16.12 17.07 7.62
N TYR A 155 -15.32 17.78 6.85
CA TYR A 155 -15.69 18.24 5.51
C TYR A 155 -15.13 17.33 4.40
N ASN A 156 -14.80 16.08 4.73
CA ASN A 156 -14.35 15.07 3.77
C ASN A 156 -15.32 14.94 2.59
N PRO A 157 -14.92 15.23 1.34
CA PRO A 157 -15.81 15.13 0.19
C PRO A 157 -16.43 13.75 -0.01
N PHE A 158 -15.68 12.68 0.29
CA PHE A 158 -16.14 11.29 0.12
C PHE A 158 -17.16 10.85 1.19
N ALA A 159 -17.17 11.51 2.35
CA ALA A 159 -18.20 11.32 3.36
C ALA A 159 -19.46 12.11 3.06
N LEU A 160 -19.31 13.37 2.58
CA LEU A 160 -20.41 14.24 2.24
C LEU A 160 -21.14 13.80 0.96
N GLU A 161 -20.41 13.28 -0.02
CA GLU A 161 -20.97 12.72 -1.26
C GLU A 161 -20.48 11.29 -1.49
N PRO A 162 -21.13 10.26 -0.90
CA PRO A 162 -20.67 8.87 -0.98
C PRO A 162 -20.55 8.29 -2.39
N SER A 163 -21.23 8.85 -3.39
CA SER A 163 -21.10 8.46 -4.79
C SER A 163 -19.69 8.71 -5.37
N LEU A 164 -18.92 9.63 -4.78
CA LEU A 164 -17.52 9.89 -5.14
C LEU A 164 -16.61 8.69 -4.84
N VAL A 165 -16.99 7.83 -3.90
CA VAL A 165 -16.27 6.56 -3.65
C VAL A 165 -16.37 5.66 -4.89
N ASP A 166 -17.56 5.53 -5.48
CA ASP A 166 -17.74 4.73 -6.69
C ASP A 166 -16.98 5.34 -7.88
N ASP A 167 -16.97 6.67 -8.00
CA ASP A 167 -16.21 7.39 -9.01
C ASP A 167 -14.69 7.18 -8.84
N PHE A 168 -14.19 7.28 -7.62
CA PHE A 168 -12.78 7.00 -7.31
C PHE A 168 -12.40 5.56 -7.71
N TRP A 169 -13.22 4.57 -7.35
CA TRP A 169 -12.94 3.18 -7.70
C TRP A 169 -13.09 2.90 -9.20
N ASN A 170 -13.96 3.65 -9.90
CA ASN A 170 -14.02 3.63 -11.37
C ASN A 170 -12.69 4.15 -11.97
N ILE A 171 -12.17 5.27 -11.47
CA ILE A 171 -10.85 5.80 -11.87
C ILE A 171 -9.75 4.77 -11.58
N ALA A 172 -9.71 4.25 -10.36
CA ALA A 172 -8.69 3.29 -9.90
C ALA A 172 -8.68 1.98 -10.71
N GLN A 173 -9.83 1.52 -11.16
CA GLN A 173 -9.94 0.31 -11.98
C GLN A 173 -9.59 0.52 -13.45
N ASN A 174 -9.68 1.75 -13.93
CA ASN A 174 -9.48 2.12 -15.33
C ASN A 174 -8.25 3.03 -15.55
N MET A 175 -7.33 3.10 -14.59
CA MET A 175 -6.12 3.91 -14.71
C MET A 175 -5.32 3.62 -15.97
N HIS A 176 -5.31 2.36 -16.46
CA HIS A 176 -4.67 2.00 -17.72
C HIS A 176 -5.21 2.79 -18.92
N ILE A 177 -6.50 3.17 -18.90
CA ILE A 177 -7.10 4.00 -19.94
C ILE A 177 -6.55 5.43 -19.87
N LEU A 178 -6.41 5.99 -18.65
CA LEU A 178 -5.83 7.33 -18.46
C LEU A 178 -4.40 7.41 -19.00
N PHE A 179 -3.67 6.32 -18.93
CA PHE A 179 -2.31 6.25 -19.45
C PHE A 179 -2.23 6.15 -20.96
N ILE A 180 -3.18 5.43 -21.56
CA ILE A 180 -3.27 5.31 -23.02
C ILE A 180 -3.87 6.58 -23.65
N LEU A 181 -4.81 7.21 -22.94
CA LEU A 181 -5.53 8.41 -23.36
C LEU A 181 -5.23 9.59 -22.44
N PRO A 182 -4.00 10.14 -22.45
CA PRO A 182 -3.60 11.18 -21.50
C PRO A 182 -4.26 12.53 -21.76
N ARG A 183 -4.90 12.73 -22.93
CA ARG A 183 -5.58 13.99 -23.30
C ARG A 183 -7.04 13.94 -22.91
N SER A 184 -7.48 14.88 -22.08
CA SER A 184 -8.83 14.95 -21.51
C SER A 184 -9.95 14.96 -22.56
N TRP A 185 -9.76 15.65 -23.69
CA TRP A 185 -10.76 15.66 -24.77
C TRP A 185 -10.93 14.29 -25.41
N LEU A 186 -9.84 13.54 -25.59
CA LEU A 186 -9.88 12.18 -26.16
C LEU A 186 -10.49 11.20 -25.16
N LEU A 187 -10.19 11.36 -23.86
CA LEU A 187 -10.81 10.59 -22.80
C LEU A 187 -12.33 10.82 -22.76
N SER A 188 -12.77 12.08 -22.86
CA SER A 188 -14.20 12.43 -22.83
C SER A 188 -14.96 11.80 -24.00
N TYR A 189 -14.31 11.64 -25.15
CA TYR A 189 -14.91 11.02 -26.31
C TYR A 189 -14.92 9.48 -26.25
N LEU A 190 -13.80 8.86 -25.87
CA LEU A 190 -13.62 7.40 -25.92
C LEU A 190 -14.04 6.67 -24.63
N ALA A 191 -14.00 7.37 -23.48
CA ALA A 191 -14.36 6.83 -22.18
C ALA A 191 -15.15 7.86 -21.34
N PRO A 192 -16.34 8.30 -21.79
CA PRO A 192 -17.08 9.41 -21.18
C PRO A 192 -17.39 9.18 -19.71
N LYS A 193 -17.81 7.99 -19.30
CA LYS A 193 -18.08 7.66 -17.89
C LYS A 193 -16.85 7.79 -16.99
N LEU A 194 -15.67 7.43 -17.48
CA LEU A 194 -14.42 7.59 -16.74
C LEU A 194 -14.01 9.07 -16.65
N SER A 195 -14.19 9.82 -17.73
CA SER A 195 -13.96 11.26 -17.76
C SER A 195 -14.86 11.99 -16.77
N GLU A 196 -16.15 11.67 -16.77
CA GLU A 196 -17.15 12.25 -15.86
C GLU A 196 -16.81 11.94 -14.39
N ALA A 197 -16.55 10.68 -14.06
CA ALA A 197 -16.13 10.27 -12.71
C ALA A 197 -14.90 11.06 -12.24
N ARG A 198 -13.87 11.19 -13.10
CA ARG A 198 -12.67 11.97 -12.79
C ARG A 198 -12.98 13.45 -12.54
N GLN A 199 -13.83 14.05 -13.37
CA GLN A 199 -14.20 15.46 -13.21
C GLN A 199 -15.04 15.72 -11.95
N ARG A 200 -15.91 14.77 -11.55
CA ARG A 200 -16.67 14.88 -10.29
C ARG A 200 -15.73 14.84 -9.09
N VAL A 201 -14.79 13.89 -9.04
CA VAL A 201 -13.80 13.82 -7.97
C VAL A 201 -12.93 15.08 -7.93
N PHE A 202 -12.46 15.57 -9.08
CA PHE A 202 -11.71 16.84 -9.13
C PHE A 202 -12.51 18.03 -8.62
N ARG A 203 -13.77 18.13 -9.00
CA ARG A 203 -14.64 19.24 -8.54
C ARG A 203 -14.76 19.25 -7.03
N ALA A 204 -15.05 18.10 -6.44
CA ALA A 204 -15.20 17.97 -4.99
C ALA A 204 -13.91 18.29 -4.22
N LEU A 205 -12.75 17.82 -4.72
CA LEU A 205 -11.46 18.11 -4.11
C LEU A 205 -11.02 19.58 -4.30
N ARG A 206 -11.36 20.21 -5.43
CA ARG A 206 -11.12 21.63 -5.64
C ARG A 206 -11.98 22.47 -4.68
N GLU A 207 -13.27 22.18 -4.58
CA GLU A 207 -14.18 22.84 -3.66
C GLU A 207 -13.69 22.72 -2.21
N TYR A 208 -13.28 21.53 -1.76
CA TYR A 208 -12.68 21.32 -0.45
C TYR A 208 -11.47 22.25 -0.20
N SER A 209 -10.62 22.44 -1.21
CA SER A 209 -9.43 23.28 -1.11
C SER A 209 -9.77 24.78 -1.23
N GLU A 210 -10.69 25.16 -2.11
CA GLU A 210 -11.12 26.55 -2.35
C GLU A 210 -11.84 27.15 -1.14
N THR A 211 -12.63 26.34 -0.44
CA THR A 211 -13.31 26.69 0.81
C THR A 211 -12.43 26.58 2.05
N GLU A 212 -11.14 26.23 1.90
CA GLU A 212 -10.18 26.04 2.98
C GLU A 212 -10.59 24.99 4.03
N ASN A 213 -11.45 24.06 3.68
CA ASN A 213 -11.91 22.98 4.56
C ASN A 213 -10.75 22.08 5.08
N PHE A 214 -9.60 22.10 4.38
CA PHE A 214 -8.38 21.43 4.85
C PHE A 214 -7.90 21.94 6.23
N THR A 215 -8.28 23.15 6.65
CA THR A 215 -7.94 23.69 7.97
C THR A 215 -8.59 22.92 9.13
N SER A 216 -9.68 22.22 8.86
CA SER A 216 -10.37 21.34 9.80
C SER A 216 -9.95 19.87 9.67
N GLY A 217 -9.06 19.55 8.74
CA GLY A 217 -8.51 18.23 8.53
C GLY A 217 -7.33 17.91 9.46
N SER A 218 -6.74 16.73 9.30
CA SER A 218 -5.53 16.34 10.01
C SER A 218 -4.35 17.26 9.68
N SER A 219 -3.30 17.19 10.51
CA SER A 219 -2.04 17.91 10.23
C SER A 219 -1.47 17.57 8.85
N LEU A 220 -1.71 16.35 8.35
CA LEU A 220 -1.33 15.96 6.99
C LEU A 220 -2.06 16.78 5.92
N ALA A 221 -3.38 16.94 6.02
CA ALA A 221 -4.17 17.71 5.07
C ALA A 221 -3.80 19.20 5.10
N GLN A 222 -3.69 19.75 6.32
CA GLN A 222 -3.34 21.15 6.53
C GLN A 222 -1.98 21.51 5.92
N GLU A 223 -0.93 20.80 6.33
CA GLU A 223 0.43 21.11 5.92
C GLU A 223 0.69 20.77 4.45
N SER A 224 0.09 19.69 3.90
CA SER A 224 0.23 19.38 2.48
C SER A 224 -0.40 20.45 1.58
N ALA A 225 -1.55 21.01 1.98
CA ALA A 225 -2.16 22.15 1.29
C ALA A 225 -1.26 23.39 1.37
N GLN A 226 -0.74 23.71 2.58
CA GLN A 226 0.17 24.85 2.77
C GLN A 226 1.45 24.73 1.94
N ILE A 227 2.06 23.54 1.85
CA ILE A 227 3.23 23.28 0.99
C ILE A 227 2.89 23.63 -0.47
N ARG A 228 1.79 23.13 -1.01
CA ARG A 228 1.40 23.41 -2.39
C ARG A 228 1.13 24.89 -2.65
N LEU A 229 0.40 25.55 -1.75
CA LEU A 229 0.09 26.98 -1.85
C LEU A 229 1.35 27.86 -1.74
N SER A 230 2.27 27.53 -0.83
CA SER A 230 3.54 28.28 -0.67
C SER A 230 4.46 28.16 -1.88
N LYS A 231 4.32 27.11 -2.70
CA LYS A 231 5.04 26.94 -3.97
C LYS A 231 4.34 27.58 -5.17
N GLY A 232 3.27 28.34 -4.94
CA GLY A 232 2.60 29.13 -5.98
C GLY A 232 1.45 28.41 -6.69
N MET A 233 1.02 27.23 -6.21
CA MET A 233 -0.22 26.63 -6.71
C MET A 233 -1.44 27.42 -6.19
N THR A 234 -2.45 27.56 -7.04
CA THR A 234 -3.75 28.08 -6.60
C THR A 234 -4.47 27.05 -5.73
N LYS A 235 -5.49 27.46 -4.95
CA LYS A 235 -6.32 26.54 -4.16
C LYS A 235 -6.96 25.47 -5.03
N SER A 236 -7.46 25.84 -6.20
CA SER A 236 -8.04 24.90 -7.17
C SER A 236 -7.05 23.85 -7.65
N GLN A 237 -5.83 24.27 -8.02
CA GLN A 237 -4.75 23.37 -8.43
C GLN A 237 -4.30 22.46 -7.28
N SER A 238 -4.20 23.02 -6.07
CA SER A 238 -3.89 22.27 -4.85
C SER A 238 -4.94 21.18 -4.59
N GLY A 239 -6.22 21.51 -4.70
CA GLY A 239 -7.31 20.55 -4.55
C GLY A 239 -7.27 19.45 -5.61
N GLN A 240 -7.01 19.77 -6.88
CA GLN A 240 -6.88 18.76 -7.94
C GLN A 240 -5.69 17.81 -7.69
N ALA A 241 -4.57 18.33 -7.20
CA ALA A 241 -3.39 17.54 -6.85
C ALA A 241 -3.63 16.61 -5.63
N GLU A 242 -4.62 16.93 -4.79
CA GLU A 242 -5.00 16.13 -3.61
C GLU A 242 -5.40 14.69 -3.96
N LEU A 243 -5.93 14.46 -5.17
CA LEU A 243 -6.21 13.09 -5.62
C LEU A 243 -5.00 12.15 -5.49
N SER A 244 -3.78 12.67 -5.58
CA SER A 244 -2.56 11.87 -5.39
C SER A 244 -2.45 11.30 -3.96
N ILE A 245 -2.86 12.05 -2.96
CA ILE A 245 -2.88 11.63 -1.55
C ILE A 245 -4.02 10.65 -1.31
N VAL A 246 -5.22 10.95 -1.83
CA VAL A 246 -6.36 10.01 -1.78
C VAL A 246 -5.98 8.65 -2.34
N MET A 247 -5.29 8.64 -3.49
CA MET A 247 -4.82 7.39 -4.10
C MET A 247 -3.80 6.66 -3.24
N ALA A 248 -2.89 7.38 -2.58
CA ALA A 248 -1.89 6.79 -1.69
C ALA A 248 -2.54 6.11 -0.48
N PHE A 249 -3.63 6.65 0.04
CA PHE A 249 -4.39 6.09 1.16
C PHE A 249 -5.18 4.83 0.75
N LEU A 250 -5.83 4.83 -0.40
CA LEU A 250 -6.88 3.86 -0.71
C LEU A 250 -6.46 2.70 -1.61
N LEU A 251 -5.57 2.92 -2.59
CA LEU A 251 -5.32 1.95 -3.67
C LEU A 251 -4.76 0.60 -3.21
N ASN A 252 -4.12 0.56 -2.05
CA ASN A 252 -3.49 -0.64 -1.52
C ASN A 252 -4.21 -1.18 -0.29
N THR A 253 -4.56 -0.31 0.66
CA THR A 253 -5.15 -0.72 1.94
C THR A 253 -6.52 -1.32 1.78
N VAL A 254 -7.38 -0.73 0.96
CA VAL A 254 -8.74 -1.24 0.74
C VAL A 254 -8.74 -2.64 0.09
N PRO A 255 -8.01 -2.88 -1.03
CA PRO A 255 -7.91 -4.25 -1.55
C PRO A 255 -7.23 -5.24 -0.59
N ALA A 256 -6.22 -4.79 0.16
CA ALA A 256 -5.58 -5.64 1.17
C ALA A 256 -6.57 -6.07 2.24
N THR A 257 -7.36 -5.15 2.76
CA THR A 257 -8.40 -5.42 3.76
C THR A 257 -9.44 -6.39 3.24
N PHE A 258 -9.87 -6.22 1.98
CA PHE A 258 -10.81 -7.15 1.35
C PHE A 258 -10.25 -8.58 1.30
N TRP A 259 -9.02 -8.76 0.81
CA TRP A 259 -8.40 -10.08 0.73
C TRP A 259 -8.14 -10.66 2.11
N PHE A 260 -7.70 -9.84 3.06
CA PHE A 260 -7.42 -10.25 4.43
C PHE A 260 -8.69 -10.83 5.08
N LEU A 261 -9.80 -10.09 5.03
CA LEU A 261 -11.07 -10.58 5.55
C LEU A 261 -11.56 -11.82 4.79
N THR A 262 -11.45 -11.82 3.46
CA THR A 262 -11.95 -12.93 2.63
C THR A 262 -11.20 -14.23 2.90
N TYR A 263 -9.86 -14.21 3.06
CA TYR A 263 -9.09 -15.40 3.42
C TYR A 263 -9.47 -15.94 4.80
N ILE A 264 -9.70 -15.07 5.78
CA ILE A 264 -10.16 -15.45 7.12
C ILE A 264 -11.55 -16.10 7.06
N LEU A 265 -12.47 -15.51 6.33
CA LEU A 265 -13.85 -16.00 6.23
C LEU A 265 -13.97 -17.28 5.39
N ALA A 266 -12.96 -17.61 4.59
CA ALA A 266 -12.90 -18.85 3.83
C ALA A 266 -12.52 -20.07 4.68
N ASP A 267 -11.92 -19.85 5.85
CA ASP A 267 -11.48 -20.90 6.77
C ASP A 267 -12.12 -20.71 8.15
N PRO A 268 -13.15 -21.53 8.49
CA PRO A 268 -13.84 -21.43 9.76
C PRO A 268 -12.96 -21.69 11.00
N GLN A 269 -11.91 -22.54 10.86
CA GLN A 269 -11.00 -22.80 11.97
C GLN A 269 -10.11 -21.60 12.23
N LEU A 270 -9.52 -21.05 11.18
CA LEU A 270 -8.73 -19.81 11.26
C LEU A 270 -9.55 -18.66 11.85
N LEU A 271 -10.80 -18.52 11.42
CA LEU A 271 -11.71 -17.49 11.99
C LEU A 271 -11.90 -17.69 13.50
N ALA A 272 -12.08 -18.94 13.96
CA ALA A 272 -12.24 -19.24 15.37
C ALA A 272 -10.97 -18.91 16.17
N ASP A 273 -9.80 -19.29 15.66
CA ASP A 273 -8.51 -19.04 16.32
C ASP A 273 -8.20 -17.54 16.40
N LEU A 274 -8.45 -16.80 15.30
CA LEU A 274 -8.27 -15.35 15.28
C LEU A 274 -9.24 -14.61 16.19
N ARG A 275 -10.46 -15.10 16.35
CA ARG A 275 -11.43 -14.58 17.34
C ARG A 275 -10.87 -14.69 18.75
N GLN A 276 -10.28 -15.84 19.11
CA GLN A 276 -9.65 -16.03 20.42
C GLN A 276 -8.49 -15.04 20.65
N GLU A 277 -7.63 -14.81 19.65
CA GLU A 277 -6.58 -13.79 19.76
C GLU A 277 -7.17 -12.38 19.99
N VAL A 278 -8.14 -11.97 19.19
CA VAL A 278 -8.76 -10.64 19.25
C VAL A 278 -9.51 -10.42 20.55
N ASP A 279 -10.13 -11.46 21.10
CA ASP A 279 -10.83 -11.40 22.40
C ASP A 279 -9.87 -10.99 23.53
N THR A 280 -8.57 -11.35 23.46
CA THR A 280 -7.54 -10.90 24.42
C THR A 280 -7.26 -9.39 24.38
N CYS A 281 -7.57 -8.76 23.26
CA CYS A 281 -7.40 -7.32 23.04
C CYS A 281 -8.68 -6.52 23.32
N THR A 282 -9.75 -7.21 23.71
CA THR A 282 -11.09 -6.63 23.91
C THR A 282 -11.43 -6.58 25.40
N THR A 283 -11.95 -5.45 25.85
CA THR A 283 -12.46 -5.28 27.23
C THR A 283 -13.97 -5.05 27.16
N ALA A 284 -14.72 -5.91 27.87
CA ALA A 284 -16.18 -5.81 27.92
C ALA A 284 -16.63 -4.96 29.12
N THR A 285 -17.55 -4.03 28.88
CA THR A 285 -18.38 -3.38 29.91
C THR A 285 -19.84 -3.84 29.72
N SER A 286 -20.76 -3.39 30.55
CA SER A 286 -22.18 -3.83 30.50
C SER A 286 -22.86 -3.64 29.15
N HIS A 287 -22.45 -2.62 28.36
CA HIS A 287 -23.10 -2.30 27.07
C HIS A 287 -22.09 -1.91 25.96
N GLN A 288 -20.80 -1.98 26.24
CA GLN A 288 -19.77 -1.55 25.29
C GLN A 288 -18.59 -2.55 25.29
N LEU A 289 -18.11 -2.83 24.10
CA LEU A 289 -16.87 -3.55 23.86
C LEU A 289 -15.80 -2.57 23.37
N ILE A 290 -14.69 -2.54 24.06
CA ILE A 290 -13.56 -1.67 23.75
C ILE A 290 -12.44 -2.53 23.19
N LEU A 291 -12.12 -2.36 21.92
CA LEU A 291 -10.99 -3.00 21.25
C LEU A 291 -9.75 -2.09 21.33
N THR A 292 -8.72 -2.55 22.03
CA THR A 292 -7.44 -1.82 22.12
C THR A 292 -6.57 -2.14 20.90
N ALA A 293 -6.51 -1.22 19.94
CA ALA A 293 -5.88 -1.45 18.64
C ALA A 293 -4.35 -1.66 18.73
N THR A 294 -3.66 -1.00 19.68
CA THR A 294 -2.22 -1.20 19.86
C THR A 294 -1.87 -2.61 20.33
N LYS A 295 -2.77 -3.28 21.07
CA LYS A 295 -2.60 -4.67 21.48
C LYS A 295 -2.66 -5.64 20.30
N LEU A 296 -3.43 -5.33 19.23
CA LEU A 296 -3.51 -6.17 18.04
C LEU A 296 -2.14 -6.45 17.41
N ARG A 297 -1.21 -5.50 17.51
CA ARG A 297 0.14 -5.68 16.97
C ARG A 297 1.03 -6.58 17.81
N THR A 298 0.78 -6.64 19.11
CA THR A 298 1.68 -7.30 20.07
C THR A 298 1.10 -8.59 20.63
N HIS A 299 -0.21 -8.74 20.67
CA HIS A 299 -0.91 -9.88 21.28
C HIS A 299 -1.63 -10.79 20.28
N CYS A 300 -1.65 -10.41 18.98
CA CYS A 300 -2.30 -11.20 17.94
C CYS A 300 -1.29 -11.64 16.86
N PRO A 301 -0.36 -12.56 17.17
CA PRO A 301 0.67 -12.98 16.22
C PRO A 301 0.08 -13.65 14.97
N LEU A 302 -0.94 -14.50 15.12
CA LEU A 302 -1.58 -15.18 13.98
C LEU A 302 -2.30 -14.16 13.07
N LEU A 303 -3.00 -13.18 13.65
CA LEU A 303 -3.65 -12.11 12.88
C LEU A 303 -2.63 -11.30 12.06
N ASN A 304 -1.49 -10.97 12.68
CA ASN A 304 -0.41 -10.26 11.98
C ASN A 304 0.26 -11.13 10.90
N SER A 305 0.44 -12.43 11.15
CA SER A 305 0.97 -13.38 10.17
C SER A 305 0.02 -13.52 8.98
N ALA A 306 -1.28 -13.68 9.22
CA ALA A 306 -2.32 -13.76 8.20
C ALA A 306 -2.39 -12.48 7.33
N LEU A 307 -2.22 -11.29 7.93
CA LEU A 307 -2.13 -10.04 7.15
C LEU A 307 -0.89 -10.02 6.26
N ARG A 308 0.27 -10.47 6.74
CA ARG A 308 1.49 -10.57 5.90
C ARG A 308 1.31 -11.53 4.75
N GLU A 309 0.71 -12.69 5.02
CA GLU A 309 0.43 -13.69 3.99
C GLU A 309 -0.54 -13.16 2.94
N THR A 310 -1.57 -12.45 3.37
CA THR A 310 -2.47 -11.74 2.46
C THR A 310 -1.72 -10.77 1.56
N LEU A 311 -0.84 -9.94 2.13
CA LEU A 311 -0.04 -9.00 1.36
C LEU A 311 0.93 -9.70 0.39
N ARG A 312 1.50 -10.84 0.78
CA ARG A 312 2.35 -11.65 -0.09
C ARG A 312 1.60 -12.13 -1.33
N LEU A 313 0.39 -12.66 -1.16
CA LEU A 313 -0.41 -13.23 -2.25
C LEU A 313 -1.10 -12.16 -3.10
N ALA A 314 -1.65 -11.12 -2.46
CA ALA A 314 -2.43 -10.10 -3.15
C ALA A 314 -1.58 -9.01 -3.82
N ALA A 315 -0.29 -8.90 -3.50
CA ALA A 315 0.59 -7.86 -4.02
C ALA A 315 1.35 -8.31 -5.28
N PRO A 316 0.86 -8.01 -6.47
CA PRO A 316 1.66 -8.15 -7.68
C PRO A 316 2.57 -6.93 -7.89
N MET A 317 2.88 -6.21 -6.81
CA MET A 317 3.59 -4.93 -6.89
C MET A 317 5.00 -5.12 -7.42
N ASN A 318 5.16 -4.77 -8.68
CA ASN A 318 6.45 -4.71 -9.32
C ASN A 318 7.09 -3.36 -9.01
N THR A 319 8.17 -3.34 -8.25
CA THR A 319 8.93 -2.11 -8.03
C THR A 319 9.66 -1.75 -9.31
N THR A 320 9.28 -0.64 -9.95
CA THR A 320 9.87 -0.19 -11.21
C THR A 320 10.72 1.05 -11.00
N ARG A 321 11.83 1.14 -11.71
CA ARG A 321 12.72 2.30 -11.74
C ARG A 321 13.17 2.60 -13.15
N TYR A 322 13.45 3.88 -13.41
CA TYR A 322 14.06 4.36 -14.64
C TYR A 322 15.58 4.34 -14.52
N VAL A 323 16.29 3.83 -15.53
CA VAL A 323 17.74 3.79 -15.59
C VAL A 323 18.25 5.13 -16.14
N ARG A 324 18.79 5.99 -15.27
CA ARG A 324 19.23 7.35 -15.58
C ARG A 324 20.55 7.41 -16.35
N GLU A 325 21.39 6.43 -16.12
CA GLU A 325 22.73 6.32 -16.74
C GLU A 325 23.09 4.85 -16.94
N ASP A 326 24.02 4.59 -17.85
CA ASP A 326 24.54 3.22 -18.04
C ASP A 326 25.15 2.74 -16.72
N THR A 327 24.55 1.69 -16.14
CA THR A 327 24.86 1.23 -14.79
C THR A 327 25.36 -0.20 -14.81
N LEU A 328 26.57 -0.44 -14.31
CA LEU A 328 27.06 -1.77 -14.02
C LEU A 328 26.36 -2.29 -12.76
N PHE A 329 25.52 -3.28 -12.98
CA PHE A 329 24.67 -3.88 -11.97
C PHE A 329 25.25 -5.23 -11.56
N ARG A 330 25.77 -5.33 -10.33
CA ARG A 330 26.49 -6.50 -9.85
C ARG A 330 25.68 -7.21 -8.77
N ASN A 331 25.51 -8.53 -8.94
CA ASN A 331 24.91 -9.38 -7.92
C ASN A 331 25.86 -9.50 -6.72
N PRO A 332 25.45 -9.16 -5.51
CA PRO A 332 26.34 -9.23 -4.35
C PRO A 332 26.66 -10.67 -3.93
N VAL A 333 25.84 -11.65 -4.34
CA VAL A 333 26.01 -13.08 -4.00
C VAL A 333 26.79 -13.82 -5.09
N THR A 334 26.29 -13.81 -6.33
CA THR A 334 26.90 -14.58 -7.44
C THR A 334 28.04 -13.84 -8.14
N GLN A 335 28.24 -12.54 -7.85
CA GLN A 335 29.20 -11.67 -8.50
C GLN A 335 28.96 -11.46 -10.01
N GLU A 336 27.89 -11.99 -10.56
CA GLU A 336 27.49 -11.73 -11.94
C GLU A 336 27.26 -10.25 -12.17
N THR A 337 27.56 -9.77 -13.37
CA THR A 337 27.46 -8.35 -13.72
C THR A 337 26.62 -8.18 -14.97
N TYR A 338 25.65 -7.26 -14.89
CA TYR A 338 24.83 -6.83 -16.02
C TYR A 338 25.02 -5.35 -16.29
N LEU A 339 24.97 -4.96 -17.55
CA LEU A 339 24.94 -3.56 -17.94
C LEU A 339 23.50 -3.11 -18.19
N LEU A 340 22.96 -2.31 -17.27
CA LEU A 340 21.67 -1.64 -17.46
C LEU A 340 21.91 -0.37 -18.28
N ARG A 341 21.26 -0.28 -19.44
CA ARG A 341 21.41 0.86 -20.35
C ARG A 341 20.52 2.03 -19.93
N LYS A 342 21.06 3.23 -20.00
CA LYS A 342 20.31 4.48 -19.88
C LYS A 342 19.04 4.47 -20.74
N GLY A 343 17.97 5.07 -20.22
CA GLY A 343 16.69 5.17 -20.92
C GLY A 343 15.84 3.89 -20.87
N SER A 344 16.29 2.88 -20.12
CA SER A 344 15.58 1.62 -19.92
C SER A 344 14.81 1.63 -18.60
N LEU A 345 13.96 0.63 -18.42
CA LEU A 345 13.28 0.35 -17.14
C LEU A 345 13.92 -0.85 -16.47
N ALA A 346 14.00 -0.82 -15.15
CA ALA A 346 14.36 -1.96 -14.32
C ALA A 346 13.23 -2.25 -13.33
N GLN A 347 12.84 -3.51 -13.21
CA GLN A 347 11.66 -3.90 -12.45
C GLN A 347 11.91 -5.17 -11.64
N ILE A 348 11.56 -5.14 -10.36
CA ILE A 348 11.50 -6.36 -9.53
C ILE A 348 10.15 -7.03 -9.78
N ALA A 349 10.16 -8.28 -10.23
CA ALA A 349 8.97 -9.10 -10.39
C ALA A 349 8.58 -9.70 -9.04
N THR A 350 7.96 -8.91 -8.19
CA THR A 350 7.64 -9.27 -6.79
C THR A 350 6.77 -10.53 -6.72
N THR A 351 5.78 -10.68 -7.60
CA THR A 351 4.95 -11.90 -7.65
C THR A 351 5.79 -13.15 -7.86
N VAL A 352 6.80 -13.09 -8.75
CA VAL A 352 7.68 -14.23 -8.99
C VAL A 352 8.48 -14.59 -7.74
N ILE A 353 9.03 -13.58 -7.07
CA ILE A 353 9.81 -13.79 -5.83
C ILE A 353 8.90 -14.35 -4.72
N HIS A 354 7.69 -13.83 -4.58
CA HIS A 354 6.73 -14.27 -3.57
C HIS A 354 6.19 -15.68 -3.79
N GLN A 355 6.37 -16.26 -4.99
CA GLN A 355 5.96 -17.64 -5.34
C GLN A 355 7.13 -18.62 -5.39
N GLN A 356 8.33 -18.24 -4.96
CA GLN A 356 9.46 -19.16 -4.92
C GLN A 356 9.34 -20.14 -3.76
N ARG A 357 9.40 -21.44 -4.07
CA ARG A 357 9.25 -22.52 -3.09
C ARG A 357 10.36 -22.54 -2.05
N ASP A 358 11.57 -22.20 -2.47
CA ASP A 358 12.74 -22.14 -1.58
C ASP A 358 12.61 -21.06 -0.50
N LEU A 359 11.76 -20.05 -0.74
CA LEU A 359 11.53 -18.93 0.18
C LEU A 359 10.26 -19.09 1.02
N TYR A 360 9.20 -19.63 0.41
CA TYR A 360 7.85 -19.61 0.97
C TYR A 360 7.16 -20.97 0.93
N GLY A 361 7.87 -22.05 0.64
CA GLY A 361 7.27 -23.37 0.46
C GLY A 361 7.41 -24.31 1.65
N ALA A 362 7.96 -23.86 2.79
CA ALA A 362 8.24 -24.74 3.92
C ALA A 362 6.97 -25.23 4.63
N GLU A 363 6.00 -24.33 4.85
CA GLU A 363 4.76 -24.62 5.58
C GLU A 363 3.64 -25.11 4.66
N ALA A 364 3.54 -24.52 3.47
CA ALA A 364 2.52 -24.85 2.47
C ALA A 364 3.00 -24.38 1.09
N PRO A 365 2.42 -24.87 -0.03
CA PRO A 365 2.71 -24.33 -1.36
C PRO A 365 2.63 -22.82 -1.39
N PRO A 366 3.58 -22.10 -2.04
CA PRO A 366 3.60 -20.66 -2.03
C PRO A 366 2.40 -20.01 -2.76
N GLU A 367 1.68 -20.79 -3.55
CA GLU A 367 0.45 -20.38 -4.25
C GLU A 367 -0.77 -20.38 -3.31
N GLU A 368 -0.70 -21.09 -2.21
CA GLU A 368 -1.78 -21.25 -1.23
C GLU A 368 -1.62 -20.28 -0.06
N PHE A 369 -2.76 -19.83 0.47
CA PHE A 369 -2.79 -19.01 1.68
C PHE A 369 -2.51 -19.90 2.90
N CYS A 370 -1.53 -19.48 3.72
CA CYS A 370 -1.19 -20.13 4.98
C CYS A 370 -0.99 -19.05 6.05
N ALA A 371 -1.95 -18.94 6.96
CA ALA A 371 -1.96 -17.88 7.98
C ALA A 371 -0.73 -17.94 8.90
N GLU A 372 -0.19 -19.12 9.14
CA GLU A 372 0.95 -19.39 10.02
C GLU A 372 2.30 -19.16 9.36
N ARG A 373 2.37 -18.92 8.06
CA ARG A 373 3.63 -18.83 7.29
C ARG A 373 4.66 -17.87 7.87
N PHE A 374 4.22 -16.83 8.54
CA PHE A 374 5.07 -15.82 9.16
C PHE A 374 5.10 -15.90 10.70
N LEU A 375 4.53 -16.94 11.30
CA LEU A 375 4.75 -17.20 12.71
C LEU A 375 6.19 -17.70 12.92
N LEU A 376 6.85 -17.20 13.95
CA LEU A 376 8.06 -17.82 14.45
C LEU A 376 7.67 -19.12 15.11
N THR A 377 8.15 -20.23 14.57
CA THR A 377 8.22 -21.47 15.33
C THR A 377 9.17 -21.22 16.48
N THR A 378 8.64 -21.17 17.69
CA THR A 378 9.36 -20.93 18.94
C THR A 378 10.58 -21.82 19.03
N ARG A 379 11.78 -21.25 18.91
CA ARG A 379 12.95 -21.82 19.54
C ARG A 379 12.77 -21.61 21.05
N MET A 380 12.95 -22.67 21.85
CA MET A 380 12.79 -22.63 23.29
C MET A 380 13.47 -21.38 23.87
N GLY A 381 12.67 -20.51 24.51
CA GLY A 381 13.15 -19.36 25.28
C GLY A 381 12.81 -17.96 24.76
N GLU A 382 12.17 -17.83 23.59
CA GLU A 382 11.72 -16.52 23.08
C GLU A 382 10.23 -16.32 23.34
N ASP A 383 9.87 -15.09 23.72
CA ASP A 383 8.49 -14.70 23.99
C ASP A 383 7.64 -14.86 22.70
N PRO A 384 6.62 -15.72 22.69
CA PRO A 384 5.76 -15.94 21.51
C PRO A 384 5.10 -14.67 20.98
N ALA A 385 4.91 -13.67 21.82
CA ALA A 385 4.26 -12.41 21.49
C ALA A 385 5.10 -11.49 20.58
N THR A 386 6.41 -11.72 20.47
CA THR A 386 7.31 -10.88 19.67
C THR A 386 7.82 -11.52 18.39
N GLY A 387 7.50 -12.79 18.16
CA GLY A 387 8.15 -13.62 17.17
C GLY A 387 7.41 -13.73 15.86
N PHE A 388 7.84 -12.97 14.84
CA PHE A 388 7.53 -13.28 13.46
C PHE A 388 8.75 -13.91 12.81
N ARG A 389 8.56 -15.04 12.12
CA ARG A 389 9.61 -15.64 11.30
C ARG A 389 10.11 -14.57 10.33
N ARG A 390 11.37 -14.20 10.50
CA ARG A 390 12.05 -13.33 9.55
C ARG A 390 12.51 -14.21 8.41
N PRO A 391 12.28 -13.80 7.17
CA PRO A 391 12.94 -14.44 6.04
C PRO A 391 14.48 -14.48 6.18
N ASP A 392 15.05 -13.73 7.10
CA ASP A 392 16.50 -13.61 7.35
C ASP A 392 17.04 -14.60 8.41
N ASP A 393 16.17 -15.27 9.17
CA ASP A 393 16.60 -16.14 10.28
C ASP A 393 17.12 -17.51 9.78
N ASP A 394 16.88 -17.84 8.51
CA ASP A 394 17.33 -19.09 7.88
C ASP A 394 18.67 -18.99 7.13
N GLY A 395 19.55 -18.06 7.52
CA GLY A 395 20.95 -18.09 7.02
C GLY A 395 21.27 -17.15 5.86
N GLY A 396 20.66 -15.98 5.78
CA GLY A 396 21.28 -14.84 5.08
C GLY A 396 20.88 -14.58 3.63
N ASN A 397 20.03 -15.37 2.98
CA ASN A 397 19.71 -15.17 1.56
C ASN A 397 18.37 -14.48 1.25
N VAL A 398 17.58 -14.14 2.24
CA VAL A 398 16.18 -13.72 2.05
C VAL A 398 15.93 -12.24 2.36
N ALA A 399 16.97 -11.51 2.79
CA ALA A 399 16.90 -10.06 2.98
C ALA A 399 16.51 -9.39 1.66
N GLY A 400 15.28 -8.90 1.57
CA GLY A 400 14.75 -8.24 0.38
C GLY A 400 13.71 -9.03 -0.40
N SER A 401 13.35 -10.24 0.01
CA SER A 401 12.35 -11.04 -0.70
C SER A 401 10.91 -10.52 -0.49
N PHE A 402 10.61 -9.95 0.67
CA PHE A 402 9.27 -9.43 0.98
C PHE A 402 9.16 -7.94 0.62
N GLY A 403 8.65 -7.66 -0.58
CA GLY A 403 8.62 -6.32 -1.18
C GLY A 403 7.28 -5.55 -1.11
N THR A 404 6.34 -5.95 -0.26
CA THR A 404 4.95 -5.44 -0.29
C THR A 404 4.80 -3.95 0.05
N PHE A 405 5.72 -3.36 0.80
CA PHE A 405 5.75 -1.92 1.08
C PHE A 405 6.93 -1.19 0.42
N GLY A 406 7.51 -1.77 -0.62
CA GLY A 406 8.73 -1.26 -1.25
C GLY A 406 9.98 -1.52 -0.42
N GLY A 407 11.12 -1.82 -1.05
CA GLY A 407 12.42 -1.99 -0.42
C GLY A 407 12.51 -3.09 0.65
N GLY A 408 13.16 -4.17 0.35
CA GLY A 408 13.26 -5.41 1.14
C GLY A 408 13.82 -5.36 2.57
N MET A 409 13.68 -4.25 3.29
CA MET A 409 14.17 -4.10 4.66
C MET A 409 13.03 -3.98 5.67
N PHE A 410 11.94 -4.69 5.46
CA PHE A 410 10.78 -4.63 6.34
C PHE A 410 11.00 -5.30 7.70
N SER A 411 11.94 -6.25 7.79
CA SER A 411 12.15 -7.06 8.98
C SER A 411 12.81 -6.32 10.15
N ARG A 412 13.60 -5.27 9.92
CA ARG A 412 14.34 -4.60 11.01
C ARG A 412 13.57 -3.50 11.76
N PHE A 413 12.47 -2.95 11.22
CA PHE A 413 11.83 -1.76 11.81
C PHE A 413 10.54 -2.01 12.58
N PHE A 414 9.95 -3.20 12.51
CA PHE A 414 8.72 -3.48 13.27
C PHE A 414 8.93 -3.95 14.71
N PHE A 415 10.13 -4.38 15.08
CA PHE A 415 10.37 -5.05 16.38
C PHE A 415 11.58 -4.56 17.17
N SER A 416 12.06 -3.34 16.94
CA SER A 416 13.03 -2.76 17.84
C SER A 416 12.36 -1.82 18.85
N SER A 417 11.76 -2.39 19.85
CA SER A 417 11.49 -1.71 21.11
C SER A 417 11.73 -2.66 22.26
N SER A 418 12.99 -2.97 22.53
CA SER A 418 13.47 -3.12 23.93
C SER A 418 14.97 -3.28 23.91
N SER A 419 15.60 -2.57 24.86
CA SER A 419 17.02 -2.55 25.26
C SER A 419 17.89 -1.61 24.42
N PHE A 420 18.10 -0.41 24.88
CA PHE A 420 18.81 0.07 26.04
C PHE A 420 20.31 -0.17 26.01
N PHE A 421 20.99 1.00 25.95
CA PHE A 421 22.29 1.36 26.51
C PHE A 421 23.55 0.62 26.10
N GLY A 422 24.49 1.44 25.71
CA GLY A 422 25.90 1.33 25.92
C GLY A 422 26.73 1.85 24.74
N PRO A 423 27.72 2.65 25.04
CA PRO A 423 28.34 3.56 24.10
C PRO A 423 29.64 3.01 23.50
N THR A 424 30.14 3.75 22.53
CA THR A 424 31.54 3.99 22.17
C THR A 424 32.01 3.61 20.77
N ASP A 425 32.52 4.66 20.15
CA ASP A 425 33.72 4.79 19.33
C ASP A 425 33.74 4.17 17.95
N GLY A 426 33.81 4.95 16.92
CA GLY A 426 34.86 5.78 16.45
C GLY A 426 35.35 5.35 15.06
N CYS A 427 35.48 6.28 14.15
CA CYS A 427 36.35 6.42 12.98
C CYS A 427 35.69 6.52 11.60
N SER A 428 35.83 7.55 11.08
CA SER A 428 36.22 8.53 10.06
C SER A 428 36.49 8.05 8.63
N CYS A 429 36.22 9.00 7.70
CA CYS A 429 36.70 9.22 6.32
C CYS A 429 35.86 8.65 5.17
N ALA A 430 35.58 9.36 4.13
CA ALA A 430 35.59 10.69 3.57
C ALA A 430 35.21 10.65 2.07
N ARG A 431 34.41 11.64 1.62
CA ARG A 431 34.40 12.38 0.32
C ARG A 431 34.32 11.62 -1.04
N SER A 432 33.67 12.03 -2.06
CA SER A 432 32.86 13.14 -2.55
C SER A 432 32.40 12.87 -4.02
N PRO A 433 31.79 13.79 -4.77
CA PRO A 433 30.64 13.55 -5.62
C PRO A 433 30.88 13.68 -7.14
N CYS A 434 29.89 13.48 -7.98
CA CYS A 434 29.65 14.24 -9.20
C CYS A 434 28.29 13.98 -9.90
N LEU A 435 27.80 15.05 -10.46
CA LEU A 435 26.53 15.32 -11.14
C LEU A 435 26.52 14.87 -12.62
N SER A 436 25.33 14.68 -13.20
CA SER A 436 24.86 15.35 -14.42
C SER A 436 23.72 14.66 -15.18
N LEU A 437 22.86 15.36 -15.61
CA LEU A 437 21.62 15.66 -16.26
C LEU A 437 21.24 14.92 -17.58
N LEU A 438 19.95 14.59 -17.68
CA LEU A 438 18.83 14.77 -18.64
C LEU A 438 18.76 14.05 -20.01
N ILE A 439 17.61 13.47 -20.35
CA ILE A 439 16.50 13.79 -21.26
C ILE A 439 15.66 12.55 -21.66
N PHE A 440 14.34 12.73 -21.74
CA PHE A 440 13.25 11.76 -21.88
C PHE A 440 12.99 11.18 -23.28
N PRO A 441 12.24 10.05 -23.41
CA PRO A 441 10.83 10.12 -23.78
C PRO A 441 9.89 9.07 -23.13
N ARG A 442 8.71 9.51 -22.83
CA ARG A 442 7.34 8.97 -22.67
C ARG A 442 7.12 7.48 -22.36
N GLY A 443 6.44 7.23 -21.24
CA GLY A 443 5.72 5.96 -20.93
C GLY A 443 5.68 5.63 -19.45
N VAL A 444 4.66 5.77 -18.92
CA VAL A 444 3.71 5.45 -17.84
C VAL A 444 4.11 4.42 -16.81
N PHE A 445 4.08 4.79 -15.51
CA PHE A 445 3.93 3.84 -14.39
C PHE A 445 3.46 4.41 -13.07
N PHE A 446 2.56 3.68 -12.42
CA PHE A 446 2.10 3.95 -11.08
C PHE A 446 2.64 2.91 -10.09
N PHE A 447 3.32 3.32 -9.08
CA PHE A 447 3.14 2.81 -7.73
C PHE A 447 3.76 3.67 -6.65
N VAL A 448 2.93 3.96 -5.65
CA VAL A 448 3.22 4.50 -4.32
C VAL A 448 4.12 5.72 -4.32
N LEU A 449 3.48 6.86 -4.20
CA LEU A 449 4.06 8.08 -3.69
C LEU A 449 4.96 7.75 -2.49
N PHE A 450 6.23 8.11 -2.59
CA PHE A 450 7.18 8.19 -1.49
C PHE A 450 8.32 7.16 -1.44
N GLY A 451 9.36 7.48 -2.15
CA GLY A 451 10.70 6.89 -1.98
C GLY A 451 11.72 7.90 -1.46
N ASN A 452 12.61 7.44 -0.66
CA ASN A 452 13.53 8.09 0.25
C ASN A 452 14.36 9.27 -0.22
N LEU A 453 14.57 10.15 0.76
CA LEU A 453 15.70 11.06 0.87
C LEU A 453 16.55 10.68 2.08
N ALA A 454 17.83 10.62 1.86
CA ALA A 454 18.80 10.09 2.78
C ALA A 454 19.15 10.99 3.96
N ASP A 455 19.24 10.40 5.12
CA ASP A 455 19.93 10.99 6.27
C ASP A 455 21.44 11.05 6.04
N LYS A 456 22.07 12.20 6.28
CA LYS A 456 23.47 12.50 5.93
C LYS A 456 24.54 11.70 6.71
N HIS A 457 24.18 10.79 7.62
CA HIS A 457 25.14 10.17 8.56
C HIS A 457 25.09 8.66 8.73
N LYS A 458 24.43 7.90 7.84
CA LYS A 458 24.57 6.42 7.84
C LYS A 458 24.68 5.89 6.41
N PRO A 459 25.44 4.82 6.16
CA PRO A 459 25.48 4.19 4.84
C PRO A 459 24.10 3.67 4.51
N ILE A 460 23.46 4.29 3.52
CA ILE A 460 22.07 4.07 3.21
C ILE A 460 21.99 2.86 2.32
N VAL A 461 21.50 1.80 2.87
CA VAL A 461 20.78 0.80 2.09
C VAL A 461 19.51 1.50 1.64
N GLY A 462 19.42 1.81 0.36
CA GLY A 462 18.34 2.62 -0.22
C GLY A 462 16.98 1.97 0.05
N SER A 463 16.24 2.52 0.96
CA SER A 463 14.94 2.04 1.35
C SER A 463 13.86 2.95 0.79
N SER A 464 13.32 2.60 -0.37
CA SER A 464 12.03 3.14 -0.83
C SER A 464 10.90 2.45 -0.07
N VAL A 465 10.80 2.68 1.24
CA VAL A 465 9.75 2.11 2.08
C VAL A 465 8.59 3.09 2.16
N CYS A 466 7.36 2.58 2.01
CA CYS A 466 6.14 3.39 2.13
C CYS A 466 6.10 4.12 3.48
N PRO A 467 6.04 5.46 3.52
CA PRO A 467 5.99 6.20 4.78
C PRO A 467 4.65 6.03 5.51
N GLY A 468 3.55 5.77 4.79
CA GLY A 468 2.23 5.52 5.36
C GLY A 468 2.01 4.11 5.91
N ARG A 469 3.02 3.22 5.87
CA ARG A 469 2.87 1.81 6.25
C ARG A 469 2.35 1.58 7.67
N HIS A 470 2.65 2.48 8.61
CA HIS A 470 2.24 2.32 10.02
C HIS A 470 0.75 2.57 10.18
N PHE A 471 0.22 3.58 9.51
CA PHE A 471 -1.21 3.83 9.41
C PHE A 471 -1.90 2.68 8.66
N ALA A 472 -1.43 2.34 7.46
CA ALA A 472 -1.99 1.28 6.62
C ALA A 472 -2.06 -0.08 7.34
N TRP A 473 -1.03 -0.43 8.11
CA TRP A 473 -1.04 -1.67 8.90
C TRP A 473 -2.11 -1.65 9.97
N MET A 474 -2.21 -0.53 10.70
CA MET A 474 -3.15 -0.39 11.81
C MET A 474 -4.60 -0.35 11.34
N GLU A 475 -4.91 0.38 10.25
CA GLU A 475 -6.26 0.43 9.71
C GLU A 475 -6.76 -0.95 9.23
N MET A 476 -5.90 -1.74 8.57
CA MET A 476 -6.24 -3.09 8.14
C MET A 476 -6.49 -4.03 9.32
N LEU A 477 -5.60 -4.02 10.33
CA LEU A 477 -5.76 -4.85 11.53
C LEU A 477 -7.00 -4.48 12.32
N ALA A 478 -7.20 -3.20 12.62
CA ALA A 478 -8.29 -2.72 13.45
C ALA A 478 -9.66 -3.01 12.80
N PHE A 479 -9.79 -2.74 11.50
CA PHE A 479 -11.05 -2.98 10.80
C PHE A 479 -11.39 -4.47 10.73
N VAL A 480 -10.44 -5.33 10.36
CA VAL A 480 -10.70 -6.78 10.29
C VAL A 480 -10.92 -7.37 11.67
N ALA A 481 -10.15 -6.96 12.69
CA ALA A 481 -10.36 -7.41 14.07
C ALA A 481 -11.76 -7.04 14.58
N LEU A 482 -12.20 -5.80 14.37
CA LEU A 482 -13.55 -5.36 14.71
C LEU A 482 -14.63 -6.24 14.05
N LEU A 483 -14.46 -6.52 12.75
CA LEU A 483 -15.43 -7.30 12.00
C LEU A 483 -15.49 -8.76 12.45
N ILE A 484 -14.36 -9.43 12.61
CA ILE A 484 -14.37 -10.84 13.03
C ILE A 484 -14.80 -11.01 14.51
N ALA A 485 -14.52 -10.04 15.36
CA ALA A 485 -14.95 -10.06 16.76
C ALA A 485 -16.48 -9.90 16.88
N GLY A 486 -17.05 -8.96 16.13
CA GLY A 486 -18.44 -8.53 16.32
C GLY A 486 -19.46 -9.13 15.39
N PHE A 487 -19.04 -9.75 14.28
CA PHE A 487 -19.97 -10.10 13.20
C PHE A 487 -19.71 -11.48 12.61
N ASP A 488 -20.81 -12.11 12.17
CA ASP A 488 -20.82 -13.29 11.34
C ASP A 488 -21.13 -12.91 9.89
N PHE A 489 -20.49 -13.61 8.96
CA PHE A 489 -20.62 -13.41 7.53
C PHE A 489 -21.08 -14.70 6.88
N GLU A 490 -22.19 -14.67 6.17
CA GLU A 490 -22.77 -15.83 5.49
C GLU A 490 -22.78 -15.60 3.97
N ASP A 491 -22.48 -16.64 3.20
CA ASP A 491 -22.60 -16.61 1.74
C ASP A 491 -24.09 -16.53 1.34
N ALA A 492 -24.51 -15.42 0.76
CA ALA A 492 -25.88 -15.20 0.33
C ALA A 492 -26.32 -16.15 -0.81
N GLY A 493 -25.38 -16.75 -1.54
CA GLY A 493 -25.67 -17.68 -2.63
C GLY A 493 -25.95 -19.12 -2.20
N LYS A 494 -25.61 -19.50 -0.96
CA LYS A 494 -25.69 -20.88 -0.47
C LYS A 494 -26.83 -21.14 0.54
N GLY A 495 -27.80 -20.26 0.61
CA GLY A 495 -28.97 -20.49 1.47
C GLY A 495 -28.70 -20.44 2.98
N GLY A 496 -27.67 -19.67 3.40
CA GLY A 496 -27.42 -19.38 4.80
C GLY A 496 -26.64 -20.48 5.53
N GLY A 497 -25.37 -20.65 5.20
CA GLY A 497 -24.48 -21.51 5.98
C GLY A 497 -23.32 -22.03 5.12
N GLY A 498 -22.13 -21.54 5.34
CA GLY A 498 -20.91 -22.04 4.69
C GLY A 498 -19.82 -20.99 4.59
N ALA A 499 -18.58 -21.45 4.53
CA ALA A 499 -17.42 -20.61 4.32
C ALA A 499 -17.57 -19.81 3.01
N ILE A 500 -17.14 -18.55 3.03
CA ILE A 500 -17.17 -17.67 1.87
C ILE A 500 -16.07 -18.11 0.91
N ALA A 501 -16.42 -18.38 -0.34
CA ALA A 501 -15.43 -18.75 -1.33
C ALA A 501 -14.51 -17.55 -1.67
N VAL A 502 -13.20 -17.79 -1.67
CA VAL A 502 -12.22 -16.78 -2.11
C VAL A 502 -12.43 -16.53 -3.61
N PRO A 503 -12.77 -15.30 -4.03
CA PRO A 503 -12.96 -15.03 -5.45
C PRO A 503 -11.63 -15.03 -6.19
N PRO A 504 -11.62 -15.30 -7.50
CA PRO A 504 -10.41 -15.19 -8.29
C PRO A 504 -9.94 -13.73 -8.39
N PHE A 505 -8.63 -13.53 -8.54
CA PHE A 505 -8.08 -12.22 -8.85
C PHE A 505 -8.56 -11.71 -10.21
N ARG A 506 -8.86 -10.42 -10.27
CA ARG A 506 -9.14 -9.75 -11.55
C ARG A 506 -7.87 -9.76 -12.41
N LYS A 507 -8.00 -10.15 -13.67
CA LYS A 507 -6.89 -10.09 -14.63
C LYS A 507 -6.50 -8.64 -14.89
N GLU A 508 -5.25 -8.33 -14.65
CA GLU A 508 -4.70 -7.00 -14.94
C GLU A 508 -4.53 -6.81 -16.44
N LYS A 509 -4.89 -5.62 -16.94
CA LYS A 509 -4.82 -5.29 -18.36
C LYS A 509 -3.48 -4.69 -18.78
N MET A 510 -2.56 -4.51 -17.86
CA MET A 510 -1.21 -3.97 -18.12
C MET A 510 -0.15 -4.78 -17.37
N PHE A 511 1.06 -4.77 -17.92
CA PHE A 511 2.25 -5.41 -17.32
C PHE A 511 2.80 -4.67 -16.09
N ILE A 512 2.12 -3.59 -15.68
CA ILE A 512 2.46 -2.79 -14.53
C ILE A 512 1.29 -2.81 -13.58
N ALA A 513 1.56 -3.31 -12.42
CA ALA A 513 0.58 -3.37 -11.36
C ALA A 513 0.15 -1.97 -10.92
N GLN A 514 -1.16 -1.78 -10.80
CA GLN A 514 -1.80 -0.52 -10.43
C GLN A 514 -2.39 -0.63 -9.02
N GLY A 515 -1.62 -1.10 -8.06
CA GLY A 515 -2.07 -1.42 -6.73
C GLY A 515 -2.17 -2.92 -6.47
N LEU A 516 -2.68 -3.24 -5.30
CA LEU A 516 -2.99 -4.63 -5.00
C LEU A 516 -4.07 -5.16 -5.96
N ARG A 517 -4.02 -6.47 -6.18
CA ARG A 517 -5.00 -7.18 -7.01
C ARG A 517 -6.41 -6.95 -6.47
N LYS A 518 -7.35 -6.72 -7.37
CA LYS A 518 -8.78 -6.57 -7.06
C LYS A 518 -9.51 -7.87 -7.35
N PRO A 519 -10.64 -8.15 -6.71
CA PRO A 519 -11.43 -9.34 -7.03
C PRO A 519 -12.04 -9.24 -8.43
N ALA A 520 -12.15 -10.39 -9.11
CA ALA A 520 -12.84 -10.47 -10.40
C ALA A 520 -14.37 -10.46 -10.23
N VAL A 521 -14.83 -10.96 -9.10
CA VAL A 521 -16.25 -11.07 -8.72
C VAL A 521 -16.41 -10.46 -7.33
N ASP A 522 -17.53 -9.81 -7.07
CA ASP A 522 -17.91 -9.28 -5.76
C ASP A 522 -18.76 -10.33 -5.02
N PRO A 523 -18.21 -11.02 -3.99
CA PRO A 523 -18.96 -12.00 -3.24
C PRO A 523 -20.16 -11.35 -2.56
N LYS A 524 -21.31 -12.00 -2.62
CA LYS A 524 -22.52 -11.58 -1.92
C LYS A 524 -22.56 -12.20 -0.56
N VAL A 525 -22.65 -11.38 0.47
CA VAL A 525 -22.66 -11.82 1.87
C VAL A 525 -23.82 -11.20 2.63
N VAL A 526 -24.32 -11.92 3.63
CA VAL A 526 -25.18 -11.40 4.68
C VAL A 526 -24.31 -11.17 5.90
N ILE A 527 -24.38 -9.96 6.47
CA ILE A 527 -23.60 -9.58 7.66
C ILE A 527 -24.57 -9.51 8.84
N ARG A 528 -24.26 -10.24 9.91
CA ARG A 528 -25.05 -10.26 11.13
C ARG A 528 -24.16 -10.01 12.35
N ARG A 529 -24.74 -9.43 13.40
CA ARG A 529 -24.04 -9.39 14.70
C ARG A 529 -23.91 -10.82 15.23
N ARG A 530 -22.75 -11.11 15.81
CA ARG A 530 -22.53 -12.42 16.48
C ARG A 530 -23.52 -12.59 17.63
N LYS A 531 -23.89 -13.83 17.87
CA LYS A 531 -24.73 -14.22 19.03
C LYS A 531 -24.07 -13.77 20.34
N GLY A 532 -24.79 -13.01 21.13
CA GLY A 532 -24.31 -12.39 22.38
C GLY A 532 -23.71 -11.00 22.21
N PHE A 533 -23.68 -10.48 20.99
CA PHE A 533 -23.18 -9.13 20.68
C PHE A 533 -24.25 -8.23 20.04
N GLU A 534 -25.50 -8.63 20.08
CA GLU A 534 -26.61 -7.96 19.40
C GLU A 534 -26.82 -6.55 19.92
N ASP A 535 -26.73 -6.35 21.24
CA ASP A 535 -26.98 -5.07 21.91
C ASP A 535 -25.72 -4.30 22.31
N VAL A 536 -24.55 -4.78 21.90
CA VAL A 536 -23.28 -4.18 22.28
C VAL A 536 -22.90 -3.06 21.30
N SER A 537 -22.40 -1.94 21.82
CA SER A 537 -21.73 -0.91 21.03
C SER A 537 -20.21 -1.12 21.02
N TRP A 538 -19.61 -0.85 19.90
CA TRP A 538 -18.17 -0.94 19.71
C TRP A 538 -17.49 0.40 19.90
N LYS A 539 -16.34 0.38 20.54
CA LYS A 539 -15.38 1.48 20.61
C LYS A 539 -13.99 0.92 20.33
N LEU A 540 -13.17 1.66 19.60
CA LEU A 540 -11.77 1.36 19.42
C LEU A 540 -10.91 2.44 20.07
N GLU A 541 -9.84 1.99 20.71
CA GLU A 541 -8.86 2.87 21.38
C GLU A 541 -7.45 2.47 20.95
N LEU A 542 -6.54 3.45 20.98
CA LEU A 542 -5.11 3.23 20.69
C LEU A 542 -4.44 2.29 21.68
#